data_c02c3984d959f7968422d1f80c8952cd
#
_entry.id   c02c3984d959f7968422d1f80c8952cd
#
_cell.length_a   1.000
_cell.length_b   1.000
_cell.length_c   1.000
_cell.angle_alpha   90.00
_cell.angle_beta   90.00
_cell.angle_gamma   90.00
#
_symmetry.space_group_name_H-M   'P 1'
#
loop_
_entity.id
_entity.type
_entity.pdbx_description
1 polymer ?
#
loop_
_entity_poly.entity_id
_entity_poly.type
_entity_poly.pdbx_seq_one_letter_code
_entity_poly.pdbx_strand_id
1 'polypeptide(L)'
;RFVGKVQGKNDRLSIVPDHPLLKDAIPCRAARGVQHEFKEGDWAVAEMRRHPLKGDRSFYADLTQYITFADDHFVPWWVTLARHNLEKEAPNGVATEMLDEGLERQDLTALNFVTIDSASTEDMDDALYAEELADGRLQLTVAIADPTAWIAEGSKLDNTAKIRAFTNYLPGFNIPMLPRELSDDLCSLRANEVRPALACRMIIAADGTIDDDIAFFAATIESKAKLAYDNVSDWLENNGTWQPDNEGIAQQIRLLHRICLSRSEWRHHHALVFKDRPDYRFVLGEKGEVLDIVAEPRRIANRIVEESMIAANLCAARVLRDKLGFGIYNVHTGFDPANADALAALLKTHGLHVDAEEVLTLEGFC
;
A
#
# COMPACT_ATOMS: atom_id res chain seq x y z
N ARG A 1 16.15 11.38 20.25
CA ARG A 1 15.31 10.21 20.54
C ARG A 1 15.96 8.96 19.93
N PHE A 2 15.96 7.86 20.65
CA PHE A 2 16.48 6.58 20.19
C PHE A 2 15.75 5.43 20.91
N VAL A 3 15.88 4.22 20.38
CA VAL A 3 15.37 2.99 20.99
C VAL A 3 16.55 2.21 21.54
N GLY A 4 16.35 1.50 22.64
CA GLY A 4 17.40 0.68 23.23
C GLY A 4 16.89 -0.35 24.23
N LYS A 5 17.80 -1.23 24.66
CA LYS A 5 17.56 -2.26 25.65
C LYS A 5 18.03 -1.80 27.03
N VAL A 6 17.15 -1.88 28.00
CA VAL A 6 17.43 -1.48 29.38
C VAL A 6 18.29 -2.52 30.07
N GLN A 7 19.29 -2.07 30.84
CA GLN A 7 20.10 -2.86 31.72
C GLN A 7 19.95 -2.37 33.14
N GLY A 8 19.78 -3.27 34.08
CA GLY A 8 19.72 -2.99 35.53
C GLY A 8 20.96 -3.52 36.25
N LYS A 9 21.66 -2.68 37.02
CA LYS A 9 22.77 -3.10 37.87
C LYS A 9 22.77 -2.27 39.15
N ASN A 10 22.66 -2.91 40.31
CA ASN A 10 22.73 -2.27 41.64
C ASN A 10 21.77 -1.07 41.77
N ASP A 11 20.50 -1.27 41.50
CA ASP A 11 19.42 -0.24 41.50
C ASP A 11 19.66 0.95 40.57
N ARG A 12 20.56 0.80 39.60
CA ARG A 12 20.83 1.81 38.58
C ARG A 12 20.43 1.28 37.22
N LEU A 13 19.71 2.09 36.45
CA LEU A 13 19.33 1.77 35.09
C LEU A 13 20.31 2.41 34.09
N SER A 14 20.58 1.68 33.04
CA SER A 14 21.23 2.16 31.84
C SER A 14 20.50 1.61 30.60
N ILE A 15 20.68 2.25 29.48
CA ILE A 15 20.10 1.81 28.20
C ILE A 15 21.21 1.65 27.18
N VAL A 16 21.23 0.50 26.50
CA VAL A 16 22.11 0.25 25.35
C VAL A 16 21.35 0.63 24.09
N PRO A 17 21.79 1.66 23.35
CA PRO A 17 21.13 2.06 22.12
C PRO A 17 21.12 0.95 21.07
N ASP A 18 19.99 0.78 20.41
CA ASP A 18 19.87 -0.07 19.22
C ASP A 18 20.37 0.68 17.98
N HIS A 19 21.70 0.87 17.95
CA HIS A 19 22.37 1.60 16.90
C HIS A 19 23.73 0.97 16.57
N PRO A 20 24.10 0.82 15.28
CA PRO A 20 25.34 0.13 14.89
C PRO A 20 26.61 0.77 15.46
N LEU A 21 26.60 2.09 15.65
CA LEU A 21 27.78 2.87 16.09
C LEU A 21 27.78 3.20 17.58
N LEU A 22 26.68 2.99 18.32
CA LEU A 22 26.55 3.32 19.74
C LEU A 22 26.27 2.04 20.51
N LYS A 23 27.31 1.45 21.10
CA LYS A 23 27.19 0.19 21.86
C LYS A 23 27.35 0.36 23.35
N ASP A 24 27.76 1.55 23.80
CA ASP A 24 27.98 1.82 25.21
C ASP A 24 26.67 2.08 25.93
N ALA A 25 26.54 1.49 27.12
CA ALA A 25 25.38 1.71 27.96
C ALA A 25 25.35 3.16 28.48
N ILE A 26 24.23 3.82 28.30
CA ILE A 26 23.98 5.20 28.72
C ILE A 26 23.19 5.19 30.02
N PRO A 27 23.67 5.80 31.10
CA PRO A 27 22.90 5.94 32.35
C PRO A 27 21.55 6.61 32.06
N CYS A 28 20.48 6.07 32.66
CA CYS A 28 19.12 6.56 32.39
C CYS A 28 18.24 6.46 33.66
N ARG A 29 17.04 7.04 33.52
CA ARG A 29 15.95 6.90 34.48
C ARG A 29 14.61 6.96 33.72
N ALA A 30 13.54 6.54 34.37
CA ALA A 30 12.18 6.78 33.85
C ALA A 30 11.89 8.30 33.80
N ALA A 31 11.31 8.75 32.71
CA ALA A 31 10.79 10.11 32.57
C ALA A 31 9.59 10.35 33.50
N ARG A 32 9.34 11.61 33.86
CA ARG A 32 8.15 11.96 34.64
C ARG A 32 6.87 11.55 33.90
N GLY A 33 5.96 10.87 34.59
CA GLY A 33 4.68 10.46 34.06
C GLY A 33 4.66 9.09 33.39
N VAL A 34 5.82 8.44 33.21
CA VAL A 34 5.89 7.04 32.78
C VAL A 34 5.54 6.15 33.96
N GLN A 35 4.46 5.36 33.82
CA GLN A 35 3.96 4.48 34.90
C GLN A 35 4.67 3.13 34.96
N HIS A 36 5.40 2.74 33.88
CA HIS A 36 6.09 1.46 33.80
C HIS A 36 7.35 1.47 34.67
N GLU A 37 7.49 0.45 35.51
CA GLU A 37 8.72 0.19 36.27
C GLU A 37 9.69 -0.60 35.38
N PHE A 38 10.68 0.10 34.82
CA PHE A 38 11.68 -0.51 33.94
C PHE A 38 12.61 -1.45 34.68
N LYS A 39 12.85 -2.59 34.06
CA LYS A 39 13.76 -3.62 34.54
C LYS A 39 14.72 -4.09 33.45
N GLU A 40 15.71 -4.86 33.87
CA GLU A 40 16.69 -5.45 32.95
C GLU A 40 15.99 -6.24 31.82
N GLY A 41 16.42 -5.97 30.61
CA GLY A 41 15.91 -6.63 29.41
C GLY A 41 14.77 -5.91 28.73
N ASP A 42 14.09 -4.98 29.39
CA ASP A 42 13.02 -4.19 28.75
C ASP A 42 13.56 -3.40 27.55
N TRP A 43 12.71 -3.24 26.55
CA TRP A 43 12.94 -2.33 25.42
C TRP A 43 12.21 -1.03 25.65
N ALA A 44 12.90 0.09 25.42
CA ALA A 44 12.36 1.40 25.68
C ALA A 44 12.74 2.41 24.59
N VAL A 45 11.89 3.43 24.47
CA VAL A 45 12.24 4.68 23.81
C VAL A 45 12.91 5.59 24.85
N ALA A 46 14.02 6.20 24.47
CA ALA A 46 14.75 7.14 25.30
C ALA A 46 15.00 8.46 24.58
N GLU A 47 15.09 9.51 25.36
CA GLU A 47 15.53 10.83 24.92
C GLU A 47 16.82 11.24 25.57
N MET A 48 17.78 11.72 24.77
CA MET A 48 19.06 12.18 25.27
C MET A 48 18.87 13.48 26.04
N ARG A 49 19.14 13.44 27.34
CA ARG A 49 19.05 14.59 28.22
C ARG A 49 20.37 15.35 28.35
N ARG A 50 21.48 14.62 28.37
CA ARG A 50 22.84 15.18 28.42
C ARG A 50 23.67 14.60 27.29
N HIS A 51 24.45 15.46 26.64
CA HIS A 51 25.26 15.08 25.49
C HIS A 51 26.58 15.84 25.47
N PRO A 52 27.75 15.16 25.43
CA PRO A 52 29.06 15.83 25.46
C PRO A 52 29.23 16.90 24.37
N LEU A 53 28.68 16.73 23.19
CA LEU A 53 28.69 17.75 22.13
C LEU A 53 27.92 19.04 22.49
N LYS A 54 27.10 19.02 23.54
CA LYS A 54 26.39 20.19 24.09
C LYS A 54 27.08 20.76 25.33
N GLY A 55 28.30 20.30 25.62
CA GLY A 55 29.08 20.77 26.78
C GLY A 55 28.86 20.00 28.10
N ASP A 56 28.06 18.92 28.06
CA ASP A 56 27.86 18.07 29.23
C ASP A 56 29.07 17.14 29.45
N ARG A 57 29.29 16.72 30.71
CA ARG A 57 30.40 15.84 31.09
C ARG A 57 30.18 14.38 30.64
N SER A 58 28.96 13.96 30.47
CA SER A 58 28.59 12.58 30.15
C SER A 58 27.23 12.48 29.44
N PHE A 59 26.99 11.37 28.79
CA PHE A 59 25.66 11.03 28.31
C PHE A 59 24.71 10.69 29.45
N TYR A 60 23.47 11.07 29.33
CA TYR A 60 22.36 10.68 30.20
C TYR A 60 21.05 10.73 29.47
N ALA A 61 20.17 9.74 29.67
CA ALA A 61 18.89 9.64 28.96
C ALA A 61 17.70 9.52 29.93
N ASP A 62 16.56 10.01 29.49
CA ASP A 62 15.26 9.74 30.13
C ASP A 62 14.52 8.69 29.29
N LEU A 63 14.01 7.62 29.93
CA LEU A 63 13.16 6.60 29.31
C LEU A 63 11.75 7.15 29.21
N THR A 64 11.27 7.38 28.00
CA THR A 64 10.01 8.09 27.73
C THR A 64 8.85 7.16 27.42
N GLN A 65 9.14 5.95 26.94
CA GLN A 65 8.10 4.98 26.57
C GLN A 65 8.62 3.55 26.75
N TYR A 66 7.80 2.70 27.35
CA TYR A 66 8.00 1.26 27.35
C TYR A 66 7.56 0.68 26.01
N ILE A 67 8.34 -0.21 25.44
CA ILE A 67 8.04 -0.87 24.17
C ILE A 67 7.55 -2.30 24.43
N THR A 68 8.40 -3.14 25.01
CA THR A 68 8.11 -4.53 25.34
C THR A 68 9.21 -5.14 26.24
N PHE A 69 8.98 -6.37 26.69
CA PHE A 69 9.92 -7.09 27.57
C PHE A 69 10.94 -7.91 26.77
N ALA A 70 11.98 -8.40 27.46
CA ALA A 70 13.13 -9.08 26.84
C ALA A 70 12.78 -10.31 25.99
N ASP A 71 11.85 -11.12 26.47
CA ASP A 71 11.52 -12.44 25.89
C ASP A 71 10.25 -12.40 25.00
N ASP A 72 9.81 -11.20 24.62
CA ASP A 72 8.73 -11.06 23.64
C ASP A 72 9.21 -11.48 22.25
N HIS A 73 8.54 -12.44 21.67
CA HIS A 73 8.86 -12.97 20.34
C HIS A 73 8.72 -11.90 19.22
N PHE A 74 7.92 -10.88 19.46
CA PHE A 74 7.66 -9.78 18.54
C PHE A 74 8.55 -8.55 18.75
N VAL A 75 9.62 -8.66 19.57
CA VAL A 75 10.60 -7.56 19.79
C VAL A 75 11.03 -6.91 18.47
N PRO A 76 11.42 -7.64 17.39
CA PRO A 76 11.87 -7.00 16.16
C PRO A 76 10.83 -6.06 15.55
N TRP A 77 9.54 -6.43 15.60
CA TRP A 77 8.45 -5.57 15.10
C TRP A 77 8.26 -4.33 15.96
N TRP A 78 8.11 -4.52 17.28
CA TRP A 78 7.84 -3.42 18.20
C TRP A 78 8.99 -2.41 18.27
N VAL A 79 10.22 -2.89 18.26
CA VAL A 79 11.42 -2.06 18.21
C VAL A 79 11.51 -1.28 16.89
N THR A 80 11.20 -1.92 15.77
CA THR A 80 11.20 -1.26 14.46
C THR A 80 10.14 -0.17 14.39
N LEU A 81 8.90 -0.46 14.79
CA LEU A 81 7.83 0.54 14.85
C LEU A 81 8.21 1.73 15.73
N ALA A 82 8.73 1.46 16.94
CA ALA A 82 9.15 2.51 17.87
C ALA A 82 10.32 3.35 17.33
N ARG A 83 11.26 2.73 16.61
CA ARG A 83 12.38 3.42 15.94
C ARG A 83 11.89 4.43 14.93
N HIS A 84 10.87 4.07 14.17
CA HIS A 84 10.27 4.92 13.15
C HIS A 84 9.12 5.80 13.67
N ASN A 85 8.86 5.78 14.97
CA ASN A 85 7.75 6.51 15.60
C ASN A 85 6.39 6.16 15.05
N LEU A 86 6.19 4.87 14.74
CA LEU A 86 4.95 4.33 14.24
C LEU A 86 4.15 3.71 15.39
N GLU A 87 2.83 3.74 15.26
CA GLU A 87 1.92 3.15 16.24
C GLU A 87 2.00 1.62 16.23
N LYS A 88 1.71 1.02 17.37
CA LYS A 88 1.68 -0.44 17.56
C LYS A 88 0.31 -1.04 17.33
N GLU A 89 -0.73 -0.25 17.50
CA GLU A 89 -2.13 -0.70 17.51
C GLU A 89 -2.99 0.10 16.53
N ALA A 90 -4.09 -0.49 16.09
CA ALA A 90 -5.12 0.22 15.33
C ALA A 90 -5.63 1.45 16.12
N PRO A 91 -6.08 2.52 15.45
CA PRO A 91 -6.68 3.64 16.15
C PRO A 91 -8.01 3.23 16.78
N ASN A 92 -8.30 3.85 17.91
CA ASN A 92 -9.63 3.71 18.55
C ASN A 92 -10.61 4.68 17.89
N GLY A 93 -11.82 4.24 17.72
CA GLY A 93 -12.94 5.02 17.22
C GLY A 93 -13.91 4.11 16.51
N VAL A 94 -15.19 4.40 16.61
CA VAL A 94 -16.25 3.67 15.91
C VAL A 94 -17.06 4.71 15.16
N ALA A 95 -17.18 4.56 13.84
CA ALA A 95 -18.21 5.20 13.05
C ALA A 95 -19.40 4.23 13.03
N THR A 96 -20.48 4.60 13.69
CA THR A 96 -21.64 3.72 13.83
C THR A 96 -22.69 3.93 12.74
N GLU A 97 -22.65 5.05 12.06
CA GLU A 97 -23.61 5.43 11.02
C GLU A 97 -22.88 6.11 9.85
N MET A 98 -23.35 5.83 8.65
CA MET A 98 -22.89 6.52 7.46
C MET A 98 -23.34 7.98 7.50
N LEU A 99 -22.44 8.89 7.12
CA LEU A 99 -22.74 10.32 7.11
C LEU A 99 -23.74 10.66 6.00
N ASP A 100 -24.73 11.47 6.34
CA ASP A 100 -25.58 12.12 5.34
C ASP A 100 -24.89 13.42 4.90
N GLU A 101 -24.09 13.33 3.86
CA GLU A 101 -23.36 14.48 3.29
C GLU A 101 -24.16 15.20 2.21
N GLY A 102 -25.42 14.79 1.95
CA GLY A 102 -26.19 15.28 0.80
C GLY A 102 -25.56 14.90 -0.55
N LEU A 103 -24.61 13.96 -0.55
CA LEU A 103 -23.92 13.49 -1.74
C LEU A 103 -24.78 12.44 -2.45
N GLU A 104 -25.21 12.75 -3.67
CA GLU A 104 -25.92 11.79 -4.50
C GLU A 104 -24.96 10.69 -4.97
N ARG A 105 -25.26 9.43 -4.63
CA ARG A 105 -24.51 8.26 -5.05
C ARG A 105 -25.26 7.53 -6.17
N GLN A 106 -24.55 7.22 -7.26
CA GLN A 106 -25.10 6.39 -8.32
C GLN A 106 -25.21 4.94 -7.81
N ASP A 107 -26.40 4.35 -7.99
CA ASP A 107 -26.61 2.94 -7.65
C ASP A 107 -26.08 2.03 -8.76
N LEU A 108 -24.99 1.34 -8.47
CA LEU A 108 -24.33 0.36 -9.32
C LEU A 108 -24.41 -1.07 -8.74
N THR A 109 -25.28 -1.29 -7.76
CA THR A 109 -25.39 -2.59 -7.07
C THR A 109 -25.80 -3.75 -7.95
N ALA A 110 -26.47 -3.47 -9.09
CA ALA A 110 -26.83 -4.48 -10.08
C ALA A 110 -25.65 -4.96 -10.94
N LEU A 111 -24.53 -4.25 -10.98
CA LEU A 111 -23.37 -4.61 -11.79
C LEU A 111 -22.51 -5.68 -11.12
N ASN A 112 -21.89 -6.53 -11.92
CA ASN A 112 -21.06 -7.64 -11.46
C ASN A 112 -19.64 -7.16 -11.05
N PHE A 113 -19.53 -6.26 -10.08
CA PHE A 113 -18.24 -5.92 -9.50
C PHE A 113 -17.59 -7.13 -8.83
N VAL A 114 -16.28 -7.24 -8.95
CA VAL A 114 -15.48 -8.27 -8.30
C VAL A 114 -14.26 -7.61 -7.63
N THR A 115 -13.83 -8.16 -6.50
CA THR A 115 -12.51 -7.85 -5.91
C THR A 115 -11.55 -8.99 -6.22
N ILE A 116 -10.26 -8.68 -6.42
CA ILE A 116 -9.22 -9.68 -6.72
C ILE A 116 -8.00 -9.36 -5.83
N ASP A 117 -7.77 -10.19 -4.82
CA ASP A 117 -6.78 -9.96 -3.76
C ASP A 117 -6.06 -11.24 -3.36
N SER A 118 -5.21 -11.19 -2.34
CA SER A 118 -4.76 -12.39 -1.64
C SER A 118 -5.94 -13.07 -0.95
N ALA A 119 -5.92 -14.38 -0.85
CA ALA A 119 -7.01 -15.13 -0.21
C ALA A 119 -7.28 -14.68 1.25
N SER A 120 -6.24 -14.22 1.95
CA SER A 120 -6.31 -13.76 3.34
C SER A 120 -6.63 -12.28 3.53
N THR A 121 -6.79 -11.49 2.46
CA THR A 121 -7.12 -10.06 2.55
C THR A 121 -8.51 -9.87 3.14
N GLU A 122 -8.64 -8.97 4.12
CA GLU A 122 -9.94 -8.58 4.71
C GLU A 122 -10.32 -7.14 4.33
N ASP A 123 -9.33 -6.30 4.05
CA ASP A 123 -9.44 -4.90 3.68
C ASP A 123 -9.42 -4.75 2.14
N MET A 124 -10.50 -5.19 1.47
CA MET A 124 -10.64 -5.03 0.02
C MET A 124 -10.95 -3.56 -0.30
N ASP A 125 -9.96 -2.85 -0.83
CA ASP A 125 -10.04 -1.41 -1.11
C ASP A 125 -10.51 -1.09 -2.52
N ASP A 126 -10.39 -2.02 -3.47
CA ASP A 126 -10.77 -1.83 -4.85
C ASP A 126 -11.65 -2.95 -5.39
N ALA A 127 -12.60 -2.59 -6.24
CA ALA A 127 -13.46 -3.50 -6.99
C ALA A 127 -13.51 -3.08 -8.46
N LEU A 128 -13.58 -4.07 -9.35
CA LEU A 128 -13.49 -3.90 -10.79
C LEU A 128 -14.76 -4.38 -11.47
N TYR A 129 -15.22 -3.62 -12.46
CA TYR A 129 -16.29 -4.01 -13.37
C TYR A 129 -15.91 -3.62 -14.80
N ALA A 130 -16.15 -4.52 -15.74
CA ALA A 130 -15.91 -4.27 -17.15
C ALA A 130 -17.12 -4.67 -18.00
N GLU A 131 -17.36 -3.91 -19.07
CA GLU A 131 -18.35 -4.25 -20.08
C GLU A 131 -17.84 -3.96 -21.50
N GLU A 132 -18.34 -4.71 -22.47
CA GLU A 132 -18.04 -4.50 -23.89
C GLU A 132 -19.12 -3.60 -24.49
N LEU A 133 -18.69 -2.50 -25.09
CA LEU A 133 -19.56 -1.56 -25.76
C LEU A 133 -19.95 -2.08 -27.17
N ALA A 134 -21.03 -1.52 -27.76
CA ALA A 134 -21.53 -1.92 -29.05
C ALA A 134 -20.52 -1.76 -30.21
N ASP A 135 -19.53 -0.87 -30.03
CA ASP A 135 -18.45 -0.63 -31.00
C ASP A 135 -17.20 -1.49 -30.76
N GLY A 136 -17.24 -2.40 -29.76
CA GLY A 136 -16.17 -3.32 -29.41
C GLY A 136 -15.11 -2.74 -28.46
N ARG A 137 -15.21 -1.45 -28.09
CA ARG A 137 -14.39 -0.89 -27.02
C ARG A 137 -14.82 -1.47 -25.68
N LEU A 138 -13.92 -1.39 -24.68
CA LEU A 138 -14.21 -1.88 -23.33
C LEU A 138 -14.38 -0.68 -22.38
N GLN A 139 -15.43 -0.71 -21.58
CA GLN A 139 -15.60 0.22 -20.48
C GLN A 139 -15.12 -0.46 -19.19
N LEU A 140 -14.19 0.19 -18.50
CA LEU A 140 -13.73 -0.21 -17.16
C LEU A 140 -14.30 0.75 -16.14
N THR A 141 -14.87 0.21 -15.08
CA THR A 141 -15.22 0.97 -13.86
C THR A 141 -14.41 0.42 -12.70
N VAL A 142 -13.57 1.27 -12.13
CA VAL A 142 -12.81 0.99 -10.92
C VAL A 142 -13.52 1.67 -9.77
N ALA A 143 -13.93 0.92 -8.76
CA ALA A 143 -14.55 1.43 -7.55
C ALA A 143 -13.57 1.29 -6.39
N ILE A 144 -13.32 2.40 -5.68
CA ILE A 144 -12.45 2.45 -4.52
C ILE A 144 -13.30 2.66 -3.28
N ALA A 145 -13.02 1.91 -2.21
CA ALA A 145 -13.67 2.08 -0.91
C ALA A 145 -13.66 3.55 -0.48
N ASP A 146 -14.80 4.03 0.01
CA ASP A 146 -14.97 5.44 0.38
C ASP A 146 -15.10 5.61 1.91
N PRO A 147 -13.96 5.72 2.64
CA PRO A 147 -14.00 5.94 4.08
C PRO A 147 -14.59 7.30 4.46
N THR A 148 -14.66 8.26 3.54
CA THR A 148 -15.26 9.59 3.82
C THR A 148 -16.76 9.50 4.05
N ALA A 149 -17.41 8.43 3.58
CA ALA A 149 -18.81 8.14 3.93
C ALA A 149 -19.04 7.88 5.42
N TRP A 150 -17.98 7.62 6.18
CA TRP A 150 -18.03 7.27 7.61
C TRP A 150 -17.29 8.27 8.49
N ILE A 151 -16.39 9.06 7.93
CA ILE A 151 -15.46 9.93 8.67
C ILE A 151 -15.68 11.38 8.26
N ALA A 152 -16.24 12.17 9.16
CA ALA A 152 -16.43 13.61 8.91
C ALA A 152 -15.08 14.33 8.87
N GLU A 153 -14.97 15.28 7.93
CA GLU A 153 -13.81 16.17 7.82
C GLU A 153 -13.56 16.93 9.13
N GLY A 154 -12.30 17.01 9.55
CA GLY A 154 -11.89 17.69 10.80
C GLY A 154 -12.24 16.94 12.08
N SER A 155 -12.90 15.77 12.01
CA SER A 155 -13.18 14.94 13.17
C SER A 155 -11.89 14.42 13.83
N LYS A 156 -12.01 13.91 15.06
CA LYS A 156 -10.87 13.28 15.75
C LYS A 156 -10.29 12.12 14.94
N LEU A 157 -11.15 11.32 14.29
CA LEU A 157 -10.73 10.18 13.49
C LEU A 157 -10.04 10.61 12.19
N ASP A 158 -10.57 11.64 11.51
CA ASP A 158 -9.92 12.25 10.34
C ASP A 158 -8.51 12.78 10.68
N ASN A 159 -8.36 13.50 11.80
CA ASN A 159 -7.07 13.98 12.25
C ASN A 159 -6.12 12.82 12.63
N THR A 160 -6.62 11.74 13.22
CA THR A 160 -5.83 10.53 13.50
C THR A 160 -5.35 9.88 12.20
N ALA A 161 -6.22 9.75 11.21
CA ALA A 161 -5.88 9.21 9.89
C ALA A 161 -4.81 10.06 9.18
N LYS A 162 -4.92 11.40 9.23
CA LYS A 162 -3.90 12.34 8.70
C LYS A 162 -2.52 12.14 9.33
N ILE A 163 -2.47 11.91 10.64
CA ILE A 163 -1.20 11.67 11.37
C ILE A 163 -0.61 10.31 11.01
N ARG A 164 -1.44 9.26 10.91
CA ARG A 164 -1.00 7.90 10.56
C ARG A 164 -0.57 7.80 9.10
N ALA A 165 -1.28 8.45 8.20
CA ALA A 165 -1.07 8.55 6.77
C ALA A 165 -1.28 7.27 5.95
N PHE A 166 -0.99 6.08 6.49
CA PHE A 166 -1.10 4.79 5.79
C PHE A 166 -1.21 3.62 6.77
N THR A 167 -1.58 2.45 6.25
CA THR A 167 -1.52 1.17 6.95
C THR A 167 -0.08 0.63 6.90
N ASN A 168 0.43 0.15 8.03
CA ASN A 168 1.73 -0.51 8.10
C ASN A 168 1.53 -2.03 7.98
N TYR A 169 2.03 -2.61 6.89
CA TYR A 169 2.01 -4.05 6.67
C TYR A 169 3.32 -4.67 7.19
N LEU A 170 3.18 -5.56 8.16
CA LEU A 170 4.28 -6.29 8.79
C LEU A 170 4.14 -7.79 8.46
N PRO A 171 5.22 -8.56 8.52
CA PRO A 171 5.09 -10.00 8.37
C PRO A 171 4.08 -10.57 9.38
N GLY A 172 3.00 -11.19 8.87
CA GLY A 172 1.98 -11.84 9.67
C GLY A 172 0.84 -10.97 10.23
N PHE A 173 0.94 -9.64 10.18
CA PHE A 173 -0.15 -8.73 10.58
C PHE A 173 0.02 -7.33 10.00
N ASN A 174 -1.04 -6.52 10.11
CA ASN A 174 -1.00 -5.11 9.75
C ASN A 174 -1.43 -4.22 10.91
N ILE A 175 -1.06 -2.94 10.84
CA ILE A 175 -1.52 -1.89 11.73
C ILE A 175 -2.24 -0.85 10.87
N PRO A 176 -3.57 -0.85 10.88
CA PRO A 176 -4.35 -0.05 9.95
C PRO A 176 -4.31 1.45 10.27
N MET A 177 -4.48 2.25 9.23
CA MET A 177 -4.65 3.71 9.35
C MET A 177 -5.96 4.06 10.06
N LEU A 178 -7.01 3.28 9.82
CA LEU A 178 -8.36 3.44 10.35
C LEU A 178 -8.66 2.36 11.39
N PRO A 179 -9.69 2.55 12.24
CA PRO A 179 -10.20 1.48 13.08
C PRO A 179 -10.58 0.25 12.25
N ARG A 180 -10.37 -0.94 12.81
CA ARG A 180 -10.63 -2.20 12.07
C ARG A 180 -12.08 -2.38 11.65
N GLU A 181 -13.03 -1.84 12.43
CA GLU A 181 -14.45 -1.82 12.07
C GLU A 181 -14.69 -1.05 10.75
N LEU A 182 -13.84 -0.10 10.42
CA LEU A 182 -13.88 0.59 9.12
C LEU A 182 -13.06 -0.15 8.08
N SER A 183 -11.76 -0.37 8.32
CA SER A 183 -10.86 -0.92 7.30
C SER A 183 -11.23 -2.33 6.87
N ASP A 184 -11.59 -3.19 7.83
CA ASP A 184 -11.78 -4.61 7.60
C ASP A 184 -13.26 -4.99 7.39
N ASP A 185 -14.20 -4.05 7.64
CA ASP A 185 -15.63 -4.28 7.51
C ASP A 185 -16.34 -3.16 6.73
N LEU A 186 -16.72 -2.05 7.38
CA LEU A 186 -17.64 -1.06 6.81
C LEU A 186 -17.14 -0.38 5.53
N CYS A 187 -15.83 -0.17 5.38
CA CYS A 187 -15.23 0.35 4.16
C CYS A 187 -14.81 -0.77 3.18
N SER A 188 -14.49 -1.96 3.68
CA SER A 188 -14.06 -3.08 2.84
C SER A 188 -15.16 -3.48 1.85
N LEU A 189 -14.81 -3.59 0.56
CA LEU A 189 -15.74 -3.92 -0.53
C LEU A 189 -16.06 -5.43 -0.54
N ARG A 190 -16.62 -5.90 0.58
CA ARG A 190 -16.94 -7.30 0.84
C ARG A 190 -17.97 -7.84 -0.13
N ALA A 191 -17.82 -9.11 -0.48
CA ALA A 191 -18.76 -9.77 -1.38
C ALA A 191 -20.17 -9.85 -0.80
N ASN A 192 -21.16 -9.55 -1.64
CA ASN A 192 -22.61 -9.56 -1.31
C ASN A 192 -23.01 -8.53 -0.23
N GLU A 193 -22.22 -7.48 -0.07
CA GLU A 193 -22.53 -6.38 0.82
C GLU A 193 -22.51 -5.06 0.07
N VAL A 194 -23.50 -4.21 0.34
CA VAL A 194 -23.61 -2.89 -0.28
C VAL A 194 -22.65 -1.93 0.40
N ARG A 195 -21.81 -1.25 -0.38
CA ARG A 195 -20.77 -0.36 0.12
C ARG A 195 -20.71 0.96 -0.67
N PRO A 196 -20.45 2.09 0.02
CA PRO A 196 -20.15 3.35 -0.65
C PRO A 196 -18.75 3.27 -1.28
N ALA A 197 -18.63 3.82 -2.47
CA ALA A 197 -17.37 3.85 -3.22
C ALA A 197 -17.20 5.16 -4.00
N LEU A 198 -15.96 5.50 -4.30
CA LEU A 198 -15.59 6.45 -5.33
C LEU A 198 -15.31 5.67 -6.61
N ALA A 199 -16.09 5.90 -7.66
CA ALA A 199 -15.96 5.21 -8.92
C ALA A 199 -15.24 6.06 -9.97
N CYS A 200 -14.34 5.43 -10.72
CA CYS A 200 -13.73 5.95 -11.93
C CYS A 200 -14.18 5.11 -13.11
N ARG A 201 -14.88 5.72 -14.06
CA ARG A 201 -15.31 5.08 -15.31
C ARG A 201 -14.50 5.62 -16.47
N MET A 202 -13.99 4.73 -17.31
CA MET A 202 -13.19 5.04 -18.50
C MET A 202 -13.48 4.09 -19.63
N ILE A 203 -13.26 4.53 -20.86
CA ILE A 203 -13.37 3.71 -22.07
C ILE A 203 -11.97 3.42 -22.60
N ILE A 204 -11.72 2.18 -22.93
CA ILE A 204 -10.43 1.67 -23.41
C ILE A 204 -10.61 1.09 -24.81
N ALA A 205 -9.87 1.60 -25.76
CA ALA A 205 -9.84 1.12 -27.13
C ALA A 205 -9.07 -0.21 -27.25
N ALA A 206 -9.21 -0.88 -28.39
CA ALA A 206 -8.56 -2.17 -28.64
C ALA A 206 -7.02 -2.12 -28.54
N ASP A 207 -6.41 -0.97 -28.88
CA ASP A 207 -4.96 -0.72 -28.76
C ASP A 207 -4.52 -0.34 -27.34
N GLY A 208 -5.43 -0.30 -26.37
CA GLY A 208 -5.18 0.07 -25.00
C GLY A 208 -5.25 1.58 -24.71
N THR A 209 -5.52 2.43 -25.71
CA THR A 209 -5.68 3.88 -25.48
C THR A 209 -6.90 4.14 -24.61
N ILE A 210 -6.73 5.01 -23.60
CA ILE A 210 -7.83 5.49 -22.75
C ILE A 210 -8.43 6.74 -23.41
N ASP A 211 -9.75 6.69 -23.67
CA ASP A 211 -10.53 7.82 -24.19
C ASP A 211 -10.51 9.02 -23.23
N ASP A 212 -10.84 10.20 -23.75
CA ASP A 212 -10.95 11.41 -22.93
C ASP A 212 -12.27 11.47 -22.15
N ASP A 213 -13.25 10.61 -22.44
CA ASP A 213 -14.49 10.45 -21.68
C ASP A 213 -14.22 9.72 -20.36
N ILE A 214 -13.77 10.49 -19.36
CA ILE A 214 -13.44 10.01 -18.02
C ILE A 214 -14.44 10.59 -17.03
N ALA A 215 -15.04 9.75 -16.20
CA ALA A 215 -15.96 10.17 -15.15
C ALA A 215 -15.52 9.68 -13.77
N PHE A 216 -15.49 10.60 -12.80
CA PHE A 216 -15.38 10.30 -11.37
C PHE A 216 -16.68 10.68 -10.69
N PHE A 217 -17.23 9.78 -9.89
CA PHE A 217 -18.50 10.00 -9.19
C PHE A 217 -18.61 9.13 -7.95
N ALA A 218 -19.39 9.58 -6.97
CA ALA A 218 -19.75 8.77 -5.83
C ALA A 218 -20.72 7.68 -6.26
N ALA A 219 -20.52 6.46 -5.77
CA ALA A 219 -21.34 5.30 -6.11
C ALA A 219 -21.70 4.46 -4.88
N THR A 220 -22.72 3.66 -5.06
CA THR A 220 -23.03 2.53 -4.17
C THR A 220 -22.85 1.26 -5.00
N ILE A 221 -22.02 0.34 -4.54
CA ILE A 221 -21.73 -0.92 -5.24
C ILE A 221 -22.02 -2.13 -4.35
N GLU A 222 -22.13 -3.29 -4.96
CA GLU A 222 -22.13 -4.60 -4.32
C GLU A 222 -21.17 -5.51 -5.07
N SER A 223 -20.04 -5.87 -4.45
CA SER A 223 -19.14 -6.87 -5.04
C SER A 223 -19.83 -8.22 -5.09
N LYS A 224 -19.82 -8.88 -6.26
CA LYS A 224 -20.47 -10.19 -6.42
C LYS A 224 -19.56 -11.35 -6.08
N ALA A 225 -18.25 -11.11 -6.00
CA ALA A 225 -17.28 -12.14 -5.62
C ALA A 225 -16.00 -11.53 -5.06
N LYS A 226 -15.47 -12.13 -3.99
CA LYS A 226 -14.09 -11.98 -3.54
C LYS A 226 -13.26 -13.07 -4.22
N LEU A 227 -12.38 -12.69 -5.12
CA LEU A 227 -11.54 -13.59 -5.90
C LEU A 227 -10.11 -13.58 -5.37
N ALA A 228 -9.44 -14.73 -5.40
CA ALA A 228 -8.03 -14.84 -5.04
C ALA A 228 -7.13 -14.77 -6.28
N TYR A 229 -5.98 -14.07 -6.18
CA TYR A 229 -5.00 -13.98 -7.27
C TYR A 229 -4.62 -15.34 -7.86
N ASP A 230 -4.35 -16.33 -7.02
CA ASP A 230 -3.94 -17.65 -7.47
C ASP A 230 -5.05 -18.35 -8.24
N ASN A 231 -6.28 -18.32 -7.74
CA ASN A 231 -7.43 -18.94 -8.37
C ASN A 231 -7.72 -18.36 -9.75
N VAL A 232 -7.75 -17.03 -9.85
CA VAL A 232 -7.99 -16.35 -11.13
C VAL A 232 -6.86 -16.62 -12.12
N SER A 233 -5.60 -16.59 -11.64
CA SER A 233 -4.45 -16.90 -12.49
C SER A 233 -4.48 -18.35 -12.98
N ASP A 234 -4.75 -19.30 -12.09
CA ASP A 234 -4.86 -20.73 -12.45
C ASP A 234 -5.94 -20.95 -13.50
N TRP A 235 -7.09 -20.30 -13.35
CA TRP A 235 -8.18 -20.42 -14.30
C TRP A 235 -7.82 -19.86 -15.69
N LEU A 236 -7.20 -18.68 -15.75
CA LEU A 236 -6.78 -18.05 -17.00
C LEU A 236 -5.63 -18.80 -17.69
N GLU A 237 -4.76 -19.44 -16.92
CA GLU A 237 -3.61 -20.21 -17.39
C GLU A 237 -3.94 -21.69 -17.65
N ASN A 238 -5.20 -22.09 -17.44
CA ASN A 238 -5.68 -23.48 -17.52
C ASN A 238 -4.96 -24.43 -16.57
N ASN A 239 -4.63 -23.95 -15.37
CA ASN A 239 -4.05 -24.70 -14.27
C ASN A 239 -5.09 -24.95 -13.17
N GLY A 240 -4.95 -26.06 -12.45
CA GLY A 240 -5.81 -26.35 -11.32
C GLY A 240 -7.27 -26.69 -11.67
N THR A 241 -8.12 -26.68 -10.66
CA THR A 241 -9.53 -27.11 -10.75
C THR A 241 -10.53 -26.04 -10.38
N TRP A 242 -10.08 -24.88 -9.91
CA TRP A 242 -10.96 -23.80 -9.54
C TRP A 242 -11.71 -23.24 -10.75
N GLN A 243 -12.98 -22.92 -10.55
CA GLN A 243 -13.84 -22.30 -11.56
C GLN A 243 -14.58 -21.12 -10.94
N PRO A 244 -14.87 -20.06 -11.70
CA PRO A 244 -15.77 -18.99 -11.25
C PRO A 244 -17.17 -19.56 -10.91
N ASP A 245 -17.82 -19.00 -9.89
CA ASP A 245 -19.09 -19.47 -9.36
C ASP A 245 -20.24 -19.44 -10.39
N ASN A 246 -20.17 -18.51 -11.34
CA ASN A 246 -21.17 -18.36 -12.39
C ASN A 246 -20.58 -17.67 -13.63
N GLU A 247 -21.34 -17.69 -14.73
CA GLU A 247 -20.92 -17.09 -15.99
C GLU A 247 -20.74 -15.57 -15.92
N GLY A 248 -21.49 -14.86 -15.07
CA GLY A 248 -21.32 -13.42 -14.87
C GLY A 248 -19.94 -13.07 -14.34
N ILE A 249 -19.45 -13.82 -13.35
CA ILE A 249 -18.09 -13.67 -12.80
C ILE A 249 -17.04 -14.09 -13.81
N ALA A 250 -17.24 -15.22 -14.50
CA ALA A 250 -16.35 -15.69 -15.56
C ALA A 250 -16.19 -14.63 -16.67
N GLN A 251 -17.27 -13.99 -17.07
CA GLN A 251 -17.26 -12.91 -18.06
C GLN A 251 -16.45 -11.70 -17.56
N GLN A 252 -16.61 -11.30 -16.30
CA GLN A 252 -15.83 -10.22 -15.73
C GLN A 252 -14.33 -10.52 -15.79
N ILE A 253 -13.90 -11.70 -15.38
CA ILE A 253 -12.48 -12.09 -15.43
C ILE A 253 -11.95 -12.04 -16.88
N ARG A 254 -12.71 -12.51 -17.87
CA ARG A 254 -12.29 -12.45 -19.29
C ARG A 254 -12.15 -11.02 -19.80
N LEU A 255 -13.11 -10.14 -19.48
CA LEU A 255 -13.08 -8.74 -19.92
C LEU A 255 -11.94 -7.98 -19.26
N LEU A 256 -11.75 -8.16 -17.96
CA LEU A 256 -10.63 -7.57 -17.21
C LEU A 256 -9.27 -8.05 -17.74
N HIS A 257 -9.18 -9.33 -18.11
CA HIS A 257 -7.98 -9.88 -18.76
C HIS A 257 -7.72 -9.23 -20.12
N ARG A 258 -8.74 -9.03 -20.95
CA ARG A 258 -8.60 -8.31 -22.24
C ARG A 258 -8.11 -6.89 -22.04
N ILE A 259 -8.66 -6.17 -21.06
CA ILE A 259 -8.21 -4.81 -20.68
C ILE A 259 -6.74 -4.85 -20.24
N CYS A 260 -6.37 -5.77 -19.37
CA CYS A 260 -4.99 -5.92 -18.89
C CYS A 260 -4.01 -6.10 -20.08
N LEU A 261 -4.30 -6.98 -21.00
CA LEU A 261 -3.44 -7.26 -22.17
C LEU A 261 -3.26 -6.00 -23.03
N SER A 262 -4.35 -5.32 -23.39
CA SER A 262 -4.27 -4.11 -24.23
C SER A 262 -3.55 -2.96 -23.53
N ARG A 263 -3.79 -2.78 -22.21
CA ARG A 263 -3.12 -1.74 -21.41
C ARG A 263 -1.63 -2.03 -21.22
N SER A 264 -1.26 -3.26 -20.95
CA SER A 264 0.14 -3.68 -20.83
C SER A 264 0.91 -3.42 -22.13
N GLU A 265 0.32 -3.81 -23.28
CA GLU A 265 0.92 -3.57 -24.59
C GLU A 265 1.08 -2.08 -24.87
N TRP A 266 0.03 -1.29 -24.62
CA TRP A 266 0.11 0.17 -24.77
C TRP A 266 1.23 0.78 -23.91
N ARG A 267 1.35 0.33 -22.67
CA ARG A 267 2.40 0.83 -21.75
C ARG A 267 3.80 0.47 -22.20
N HIS A 268 4.01 -0.69 -22.79
CA HIS A 268 5.30 -1.08 -23.34
C HIS A 268 5.79 -0.15 -24.46
N HIS A 269 4.86 0.48 -25.20
CA HIS A 269 5.19 1.40 -26.28
C HIS A 269 5.17 2.88 -25.89
N HIS A 270 4.51 3.25 -24.78
CA HIS A 270 4.24 4.66 -24.48
C HIS A 270 4.62 5.07 -23.05
N ALA A 271 5.12 4.17 -22.24
CA ALA A 271 5.44 4.45 -20.85
C ALA A 271 6.63 3.63 -20.36
N LEU A 272 7.24 4.09 -19.28
CA LEU A 272 8.31 3.35 -18.63
C LEU A 272 7.75 2.09 -17.97
N VAL A 273 8.24 0.93 -18.38
CA VAL A 273 7.90 -0.37 -17.82
C VAL A 273 9.14 -1.00 -17.21
N PHE A 274 9.10 -1.27 -15.91
CA PHE A 274 10.19 -1.95 -15.23
C PHE A 274 10.04 -3.47 -15.35
N LYS A 275 11.17 -4.16 -15.37
CA LYS A 275 11.19 -5.61 -15.31
C LYS A 275 10.52 -6.09 -14.02
N ASP A 276 9.62 -7.07 -14.14
CA ASP A 276 8.99 -7.71 -13.00
C ASP A 276 10.03 -8.25 -12.00
N ARG A 277 9.82 -7.95 -10.73
CA ARG A 277 10.56 -8.54 -9.62
C ARG A 277 9.59 -9.36 -8.79
N PRO A 278 9.99 -10.53 -8.31
CA PRO A 278 9.13 -11.29 -7.41
C PRO A 278 8.94 -10.53 -6.11
N ASP A 279 7.75 -10.60 -5.56
CA ASP A 279 7.50 -10.23 -4.18
C ASP A 279 7.97 -11.37 -3.27
N TYR A 280 8.26 -11.05 -2.01
CA TYR A 280 8.72 -12.04 -1.04
C TYR A 280 7.78 -12.08 0.14
N ARG A 281 7.30 -13.30 0.45
CA ARG A 281 6.48 -13.55 1.61
C ARG A 281 7.27 -14.31 2.68
N PHE A 282 7.16 -13.83 3.92
CA PHE A 282 7.70 -14.53 5.07
C PHE A 282 6.73 -15.60 5.53
N VAL A 283 7.21 -16.84 5.64
CA VAL A 283 6.48 -17.92 6.31
C VAL A 283 6.85 -17.86 7.78
N LEU A 284 5.86 -17.61 8.64
CA LEU A 284 6.08 -17.45 10.06
C LEU A 284 5.65 -18.70 10.82
N GLY A 285 6.41 -19.04 11.86
CA GLY A 285 6.04 -20.04 12.84
C GLY A 285 5.06 -19.50 13.88
N GLU A 286 4.60 -20.37 14.79
CA GLU A 286 3.62 -20.02 15.84
C GLU A 286 4.10 -18.92 16.79
N LYS A 287 5.42 -18.76 16.93
CA LYS A 287 6.04 -17.73 17.78
C LYS A 287 6.49 -16.50 16.99
N GLY A 288 6.06 -16.36 15.74
CA GLY A 288 6.45 -15.26 14.88
C GLY A 288 7.88 -15.37 14.29
N GLU A 289 8.58 -16.47 14.52
CA GLU A 289 9.89 -16.73 13.89
C GLU A 289 9.74 -16.94 12.39
N VAL A 290 10.69 -16.43 11.62
CA VAL A 290 10.73 -16.64 10.17
C VAL A 290 11.21 -18.06 9.89
N LEU A 291 10.34 -18.91 9.36
CA LEU A 291 10.65 -20.28 8.97
C LEU A 291 11.19 -20.34 7.54
N ASP A 292 10.68 -19.50 6.65
CA ASP A 292 11.10 -19.46 5.26
C ASP A 292 10.79 -18.08 4.63
N ILE A 293 11.44 -17.77 3.51
CA ILE A 293 11.18 -16.62 2.66
C ILE A 293 10.88 -17.12 1.27
N VAL A 294 9.62 -17.03 0.86
CA VAL A 294 9.12 -17.57 -0.41
C VAL A 294 8.99 -16.44 -1.41
N ALA A 295 9.55 -16.61 -2.61
CA ALA A 295 9.33 -15.72 -3.72
C ALA A 295 7.95 -15.98 -4.32
N GLU A 296 7.13 -14.94 -4.41
CA GLU A 296 5.81 -14.96 -5.04
C GLU A 296 5.92 -14.29 -6.41
N PRO A 297 5.83 -15.06 -7.52
CA PRO A 297 5.85 -14.47 -8.84
C PRO A 297 4.56 -13.66 -9.07
N ARG A 298 4.70 -12.52 -9.72
CA ARG A 298 3.54 -11.73 -10.16
C ARG A 298 2.91 -12.44 -11.36
N ARG A 299 1.70 -12.95 -11.15
CA ARG A 299 0.94 -13.68 -12.16
C ARG A 299 -0.07 -12.77 -12.86
N ILE A 300 -0.82 -13.32 -13.78
CA ILE A 300 -1.76 -12.56 -14.63
C ILE A 300 -2.84 -11.83 -13.80
N ALA A 301 -3.36 -12.42 -12.72
CA ALA A 301 -4.36 -11.76 -11.89
C ALA A 301 -3.80 -10.53 -11.14
N ASN A 302 -2.54 -10.57 -10.69
CA ASN A 302 -1.87 -9.40 -10.11
C ASN A 302 -1.76 -8.27 -11.14
N ARG A 303 -1.45 -8.60 -12.41
CA ARG A 303 -1.36 -7.62 -13.50
C ARG A 303 -2.71 -7.03 -13.87
N ILE A 304 -3.78 -7.82 -13.79
CA ILE A 304 -5.16 -7.32 -14.03
C ILE A 304 -5.48 -6.17 -13.08
N VAL A 305 -5.24 -6.37 -11.80
CA VAL A 305 -5.49 -5.33 -10.79
C VAL A 305 -4.53 -4.15 -10.99
N GLU A 306 -3.23 -4.41 -11.15
CA GLU A 306 -2.24 -3.36 -11.38
C GLU A 306 -2.56 -2.48 -12.58
N GLU A 307 -2.85 -3.05 -13.75
CA GLU A 307 -3.17 -2.28 -14.96
C GLU A 307 -4.46 -1.47 -14.80
N SER A 308 -5.45 -2.03 -14.09
CA SER A 308 -6.69 -1.32 -13.78
C SER A 308 -6.45 -0.12 -12.85
N MET A 309 -5.62 -0.28 -11.82
CA MET A 309 -5.26 0.79 -10.88
C MET A 309 -4.40 1.87 -11.53
N ILE A 310 -3.43 1.48 -12.37
CA ILE A 310 -2.61 2.44 -13.13
C ILE A 310 -3.50 3.24 -14.09
N ALA A 311 -4.46 2.59 -14.76
CA ALA A 311 -5.41 3.28 -15.63
C ALA A 311 -6.27 4.29 -14.85
N ALA A 312 -6.80 3.91 -13.69
CA ALA A 312 -7.59 4.80 -12.84
C ALA A 312 -6.75 5.99 -12.33
N ASN A 313 -5.50 5.75 -11.92
CA ASN A 313 -4.58 6.79 -11.48
C ASN A 313 -4.23 7.77 -12.61
N LEU A 314 -4.04 7.27 -13.84
CA LEU A 314 -3.82 8.09 -15.01
C LEU A 314 -5.04 8.98 -15.31
N CYS A 315 -6.24 8.41 -15.22
CA CYS A 315 -7.50 9.14 -15.36
C CYS A 315 -7.64 10.24 -14.30
N ALA A 316 -7.33 9.93 -13.04
CA ALA A 316 -7.34 10.90 -11.95
C ALA A 316 -6.34 12.05 -12.22
N ALA A 317 -5.13 11.74 -12.65
CA ALA A 317 -4.12 12.74 -12.99
C ALA A 317 -4.59 13.68 -14.12
N ARG A 318 -5.20 13.11 -15.19
CA ARG A 318 -5.79 13.90 -16.29
C ARG A 318 -6.89 14.83 -15.78
N VAL A 319 -7.84 14.31 -15.00
CA VAL A 319 -8.95 15.11 -14.46
C VAL A 319 -8.46 16.24 -13.55
N LEU A 320 -7.51 15.97 -12.67
CA LEU A 320 -6.91 17.00 -11.79
C LEU A 320 -6.22 18.08 -12.62
N ARG A 321 -5.40 17.70 -13.60
CA ARG A 321 -4.73 18.65 -14.50
C ARG A 321 -5.73 19.51 -15.27
N ASP A 322 -6.73 18.89 -15.89
CA ASP A 322 -7.59 19.57 -16.86
C ASP A 322 -8.70 20.37 -16.18
N LYS A 323 -9.20 19.95 -15.01
CA LYS A 323 -10.28 20.65 -14.28
C LYS A 323 -9.78 21.57 -13.18
N LEU A 324 -8.69 21.22 -12.49
CA LEU A 324 -8.15 22.02 -11.38
C LEU A 324 -6.87 22.79 -11.75
N GLY A 325 -6.17 22.37 -12.81
CA GLY A 325 -4.94 22.98 -13.24
C GLY A 325 -3.73 22.60 -12.36
N PHE A 326 -3.89 21.78 -11.34
CA PHE A 326 -2.81 21.27 -10.50
C PHE A 326 -3.17 19.93 -9.88
N GLY A 327 -2.15 19.21 -9.37
CA GLY A 327 -2.27 17.97 -8.62
C GLY A 327 -0.93 17.57 -8.04
N ILE A 328 -0.93 16.53 -7.20
CA ILE A 328 0.29 15.86 -6.74
C ILE A 328 0.44 14.60 -7.58
N TYR A 329 1.52 14.51 -8.35
CA TYR A 329 1.74 13.43 -9.29
C TYR A 329 3.00 12.65 -8.94
N ASN A 330 2.92 11.32 -8.97
CA ASN A 330 4.11 10.48 -9.00
C ASN A 330 4.70 10.52 -10.41
N VAL A 331 5.97 10.90 -10.50
CA VAL A 331 6.68 10.99 -11.78
C VAL A 331 8.03 10.30 -11.69
N HIS A 332 8.49 9.78 -12.83
CA HIS A 332 9.87 9.37 -13.01
C HIS A 332 10.58 10.42 -13.87
N THR A 333 11.74 10.85 -13.44
CA THR A 333 12.49 11.93 -14.10
C THR A 333 13.25 11.46 -15.34
N GLY A 334 13.09 10.19 -15.72
CA GLY A 334 13.88 9.62 -16.81
C GLY A 334 15.34 9.38 -16.43
N PHE A 335 16.21 9.30 -17.44
CA PHE A 335 17.63 9.08 -17.25
C PHE A 335 18.34 10.37 -16.86
N ASP A 336 19.40 10.27 -16.02
CA ASP A 336 20.22 11.43 -15.64
C ASP A 336 20.99 11.94 -16.87
N PRO A 337 20.75 13.18 -17.32
CA PRO A 337 21.46 13.74 -18.47
C PRO A 337 22.98 13.69 -18.34
N ALA A 338 23.51 13.78 -17.13
CA ALA A 338 24.95 13.71 -16.88
C ALA A 338 25.58 12.36 -17.27
N ASN A 339 24.76 11.30 -17.33
CA ASN A 339 25.20 9.94 -17.63
C ASN A 339 24.72 9.45 -19.02
N ALA A 340 24.03 10.28 -19.81
CA ALA A 340 23.44 9.85 -21.09
C ALA A 340 24.49 9.37 -22.10
N ASP A 341 25.65 10.10 -22.25
CA ASP A 341 26.73 9.70 -23.13
C ASP A 341 27.36 8.36 -22.72
N ALA A 342 27.54 8.15 -21.42
CA ALA A 342 28.08 6.91 -20.87
C ALA A 342 27.13 5.72 -21.13
N LEU A 343 25.83 5.95 -21.03
CA LEU A 343 24.81 4.92 -21.32
C LEU A 343 24.80 4.62 -22.84
N ALA A 344 24.78 5.63 -23.71
CA ALA A 344 24.81 5.43 -25.14
C ALA A 344 26.05 4.63 -25.56
N ALA A 345 27.22 4.94 -24.97
CA ALA A 345 28.44 4.18 -25.19
C ALA A 345 28.34 2.72 -24.72
N LEU A 346 27.74 2.50 -23.55
CA LEU A 346 27.49 1.14 -23.01
C LEU A 346 26.53 0.34 -23.91
N LEU A 347 25.41 0.93 -24.33
CA LEU A 347 24.44 0.29 -25.23
C LEU A 347 25.10 -0.11 -26.57
N LYS A 348 25.99 0.74 -27.12
CA LYS A 348 26.72 0.43 -28.31
C LYS A 348 27.64 -0.79 -28.17
N THR A 349 28.19 -1.05 -26.96
CA THR A 349 28.99 -2.26 -26.71
C THR A 349 28.17 -3.52 -26.73
N HIS A 350 26.84 -3.40 -26.51
CA HIS A 350 25.87 -4.48 -26.59
C HIS A 350 25.12 -4.57 -27.93
N GLY A 351 25.59 -3.80 -28.95
CA GLY A 351 25.05 -3.84 -30.32
C GLY A 351 23.77 -2.99 -30.50
N LEU A 352 23.41 -2.17 -29.52
CA LEU A 352 22.29 -1.21 -29.59
C LEU A 352 22.86 0.16 -30.01
N HIS A 353 22.25 0.76 -31.02
CA HIS A 353 22.66 2.06 -31.52
C HIS A 353 21.59 3.11 -31.15
N VAL A 354 21.77 3.69 -29.98
CA VAL A 354 20.93 4.77 -29.44
C VAL A 354 21.88 5.91 -29.08
N ASP A 355 21.59 7.13 -29.47
CA ASP A 355 22.40 8.28 -29.08
C ASP A 355 22.00 8.89 -27.74
N ALA A 356 22.80 9.80 -27.20
CA ALA A 356 22.57 10.37 -25.88
C ALA A 356 21.31 11.24 -25.83
N GLU A 357 20.90 11.90 -26.93
CA GLU A 357 19.69 12.71 -26.98
C GLU A 357 18.46 11.82 -27.02
N GLU A 358 18.50 10.73 -27.74
CA GLU A 358 17.41 9.74 -27.84
C GLU A 358 17.14 9.07 -26.49
N VAL A 359 18.20 8.70 -25.73
CA VAL A 359 18.09 8.12 -24.39
C VAL A 359 17.36 9.05 -23.40
N LEU A 360 17.41 10.37 -23.62
CA LEU A 360 16.72 11.35 -22.76
C LEU A 360 15.25 11.53 -23.09
N THR A 361 14.77 10.98 -24.20
CA THR A 361 13.34 10.96 -24.54
C THR A 361 12.65 9.77 -23.90
N LEU A 362 11.33 9.85 -23.68
CA LEU A 362 10.55 8.73 -23.16
C LEU A 362 10.56 7.56 -24.16
N GLU A 363 10.34 7.85 -25.43
CA GLU A 363 10.31 6.85 -26.51
C GLU A 363 11.66 6.13 -26.67
N GLY A 364 12.77 6.87 -26.57
CA GLY A 364 14.10 6.27 -26.71
C GLY A 364 14.56 5.51 -25.45
N PHE A 365 13.93 5.78 -24.30
CA PHE A 365 14.22 5.08 -23.05
C PHE A 365 13.39 3.79 -22.89
N CYS A 366 12.16 3.73 -23.43
CA CYS A 366 11.26 2.57 -23.42
C CYS A 366 11.54 1.64 -24.60
#